data_e03292a4b566966342d61ed2c0f6d7a7
#
_entry.id   e03292a4b566966342d61ed2c0f6d7a7
#
_cell.length_a   1.000
_cell.length_b   1.000
_cell.length_c   1.000
_cell.angle_alpha   90.00
_cell.angle_beta   90.00
_cell.angle_gamma   90.00
#
_symmetry.space_group_name_H-M   'P 1'
#
loop_
_entity.id
_entity.type
_entity.pdbx_description
1 polymer ?
#
loop_
_entity_poly.entity_id
_entity_poly.type
_entity_poly.pdbx_seq_one_letter_code
_entity_poly.pdbx_strand_id
1 'polypeptide(L)'
;EIGVRLVGSEMCIRDRYKPDFAVVAVKKDAICDVSMEWLDRGITVLSETPAALDMDSLNKLYSYYKCGKKQVVAEQYREYPNIKASLKLINEGIIGDVSCANVSLAHEYHGISLIRAFLGVKPGEKYVVSAKTYEFPTTQTLTRYDKFTDGRIAGKKRCVATFEFESGKVAWYDFDSEQYRSPIRKNTLKVQGVRGELIDECVYYLDENNDCLL
;
A
#
# COMPACT_ATOMS: atom_id res chain seq x y z
N GLU A 1 -8.81 24.42 -13.70
CA GLU A 1 -9.01 23.33 -12.69
C GLU A 1 -10.51 23.10 -12.57
N ILE A 2 -11.02 22.06 -13.24
CA ILE A 2 -12.43 21.66 -13.09
C ILE A 2 -12.44 20.54 -12.09
N GLY A 3 -12.65 20.88 -10.83
CA GLY A 3 -12.96 19.91 -9.77
C GLY A 3 -14.36 19.37 -9.99
N VAL A 4 -14.50 18.39 -10.85
CA VAL A 4 -15.82 17.83 -11.14
C VAL A 4 -16.07 16.66 -10.20
N ARG A 5 -16.87 16.92 -9.18
CA ARG A 5 -17.55 15.88 -8.42
C ARG A 5 -18.75 15.42 -9.26
N LEU A 6 -18.48 14.56 -10.24
CA LEU A 6 -19.51 14.04 -11.15
C LEU A 6 -20.24 12.87 -10.48
N VAL A 7 -21.45 13.11 -10.00
CA VAL A 7 -22.36 12.08 -9.52
C VAL A 7 -23.67 12.22 -10.32
N GLY A 8 -24.05 11.18 -11.05
CA GLY A 8 -25.39 11.06 -11.63
C GLY A 8 -25.55 11.64 -13.03
N SER A 9 -26.36 12.62 -13.25
CA SER A 9 -26.88 13.10 -14.54
C SER A 9 -25.89 13.71 -15.55
N GLU A 10 -24.58 13.53 -15.35
CA GLU A 10 -23.52 14.24 -16.07
C GLU A 10 -22.88 13.44 -17.21
N MET A 11 -23.53 12.38 -17.71
CA MET A 11 -23.08 11.67 -18.92
C MET A 11 -22.86 12.66 -20.09
N CYS A 12 -23.66 13.71 -20.19
CA CYS A 12 -23.50 14.74 -21.21
C CYS A 12 -22.21 15.56 -21.09
N ILE A 13 -21.63 15.70 -19.90
CA ILE A 13 -20.35 16.41 -19.71
C ILE A 13 -19.19 15.50 -20.13
N ARG A 14 -19.25 14.23 -19.73
CA ARG A 14 -18.25 13.22 -20.12
C ARG A 14 -18.12 13.07 -21.63
N ASP A 15 -19.19 13.24 -22.39
CA ASP A 15 -19.21 13.12 -23.86
C ASP A 15 -18.66 14.36 -24.58
N ARG A 16 -18.66 15.51 -23.92
CA ARG A 16 -18.22 16.80 -24.49
C ARG A 16 -16.71 17.03 -24.34
N TYR A 17 -16.08 16.41 -23.35
CA TYR A 17 -14.66 16.64 -23.06
C TYR A 17 -13.84 15.41 -23.39
N LYS A 18 -12.72 15.64 -24.07
CA LYS A 18 -11.64 14.62 -24.22
C LYS A 18 -10.49 15.02 -23.32
N PRO A 19 -10.48 14.60 -22.05
CA PRO A 19 -9.37 14.90 -21.16
C PRO A 19 -8.15 14.06 -21.54
N ASP A 20 -6.96 14.54 -21.22
CA ASP A 20 -5.70 13.80 -21.41
C ASP A 20 -5.66 12.57 -20.51
N PHE A 21 -6.25 12.67 -19.33
CA PHE A 21 -6.42 11.57 -18.38
C PHE A 21 -7.61 11.83 -17.45
N ALA A 22 -8.12 10.77 -16.82
CA ALA A 22 -9.17 10.83 -15.82
C ALA A 22 -8.65 10.40 -14.45
N VAL A 23 -8.98 11.18 -13.40
CA VAL A 23 -8.76 10.76 -12.01
C VAL A 23 -10.05 10.15 -11.48
N VAL A 24 -9.99 8.86 -11.10
CA VAL A 24 -11.15 8.10 -10.58
C VAL A 24 -11.00 7.95 -9.07
N ALA A 25 -11.67 8.85 -8.34
CA ALA A 25 -11.69 8.90 -6.87
C ALA A 25 -13.14 8.82 -6.36
N VAL A 26 -13.78 7.70 -6.64
CA VAL A 26 -15.17 7.38 -6.26
C VAL A 26 -15.18 6.35 -5.12
N LYS A 27 -16.37 5.89 -4.71
CA LYS A 27 -16.48 4.79 -3.75
C LYS A 27 -15.76 3.55 -4.28
N LYS A 28 -15.11 2.80 -3.39
CA LYS A 28 -14.26 1.66 -3.75
C LYS A 28 -14.98 0.58 -4.57
N ASP A 29 -16.28 0.41 -4.37
CA ASP A 29 -17.14 -0.51 -5.12
C ASP A 29 -17.41 -0.07 -6.57
N ALA A 30 -17.25 1.21 -6.87
CA ALA A 30 -17.48 1.80 -8.20
C ALA A 30 -16.17 2.07 -8.98
N ILE A 31 -15.00 2.00 -8.35
CA ILE A 31 -13.73 2.38 -9.00
C ILE A 31 -13.47 1.58 -10.27
N CYS A 32 -13.68 0.25 -10.21
CA CYS A 32 -13.42 -0.63 -11.34
C CYS A 32 -14.28 -0.26 -12.55
N ASP A 33 -15.60 -0.16 -12.37
CA ASP A 33 -16.54 0.10 -13.44
C ASP A 33 -16.33 1.50 -14.06
N VAL A 34 -16.17 2.52 -13.21
CA VAL A 34 -15.89 3.88 -13.69
C VAL A 34 -14.54 3.96 -14.41
N SER A 35 -13.53 3.21 -13.95
CA SER A 35 -12.25 3.12 -14.65
C SER A 35 -12.40 2.50 -16.04
N MET A 36 -13.15 1.40 -16.16
CA MET A 36 -13.41 0.76 -17.45
C MET A 36 -14.15 1.68 -18.42
N GLU A 37 -15.13 2.46 -17.95
CA GLU A 37 -15.84 3.44 -18.80
C GLU A 37 -14.87 4.46 -19.45
N TRP A 38 -13.87 4.94 -18.72
CA TRP A 38 -12.87 5.85 -19.26
C TRP A 38 -11.87 5.16 -20.18
N LEU A 39 -11.45 3.94 -19.82
CA LEU A 39 -10.56 3.13 -20.64
C LEU A 39 -11.19 2.77 -21.99
N ASP A 40 -12.51 2.49 -22.03
CA ASP A 40 -13.25 2.23 -23.28
C ASP A 40 -13.19 3.41 -24.22
N ARG A 41 -13.23 4.63 -23.68
CA ARG A 41 -13.09 5.88 -24.43
C ARG A 41 -11.64 6.19 -24.87
N GLY A 42 -10.69 5.34 -24.50
CA GLY A 42 -9.26 5.53 -24.82
C GLY A 42 -8.54 6.52 -23.90
N ILE A 43 -9.15 6.91 -22.78
CA ILE A 43 -8.59 7.86 -21.84
C ILE A 43 -7.76 7.11 -20.79
N THR A 44 -6.55 7.59 -20.53
CA THR A 44 -5.70 7.10 -19.42
C THR A 44 -6.37 7.37 -18.09
N VAL A 45 -6.32 6.38 -17.18
CA VAL A 45 -6.94 6.48 -15.85
C VAL A 45 -5.88 6.49 -14.75
N LEU A 46 -6.00 7.42 -13.81
CA LEU A 46 -5.40 7.37 -12.49
C LEU A 46 -6.51 7.05 -11.48
N SER A 47 -6.53 5.84 -10.95
CA SER A 47 -7.56 5.42 -10.00
C SER A 47 -7.06 5.43 -8.56
N GLU A 48 -7.97 5.74 -7.64
CA GLU A 48 -7.75 5.49 -6.21
C GLU A 48 -7.62 4.00 -5.92
N THR A 49 -7.10 3.71 -4.74
CA THR A 49 -6.92 2.35 -4.21
C THR A 49 -8.17 1.87 -3.44
N PRO A 50 -8.50 0.58 -3.55
CA PRO A 50 -7.99 -0.43 -4.47
C PRO A 50 -8.65 -0.30 -5.85
N ALA A 51 -7.94 -0.68 -6.91
CA ALA A 51 -8.48 -0.63 -8.28
C ALA A 51 -9.68 -1.56 -8.50
N ALA A 52 -9.75 -2.66 -7.75
CA ALA A 52 -10.84 -3.63 -7.74
C ALA A 52 -10.94 -4.30 -6.38
N LEU A 53 -12.13 -4.85 -6.05
CA LEU A 53 -12.40 -5.51 -4.76
C LEU A 53 -12.35 -7.04 -4.85
N ASP A 54 -12.38 -7.60 -6.05
CA ASP A 54 -12.37 -9.03 -6.30
C ASP A 54 -11.51 -9.38 -7.52
N MET A 55 -11.21 -10.67 -7.66
CA MET A 55 -10.32 -11.16 -8.74
C MET A 55 -10.96 -11.06 -10.12
N ASP A 56 -12.27 -11.17 -10.24
CA ASP A 56 -12.95 -11.09 -11.54
C ASP A 56 -12.87 -9.67 -12.09
N SER A 57 -13.14 -8.68 -11.24
CA SER A 57 -12.98 -7.26 -11.57
C SER A 57 -11.52 -6.92 -11.89
N LEU A 58 -10.57 -7.44 -11.12
CA LEU A 58 -9.15 -7.23 -11.39
C LEU A 58 -8.72 -7.85 -12.73
N ASN A 59 -9.19 -9.05 -13.04
CA ASN A 59 -8.93 -9.71 -14.31
C ASN A 59 -9.51 -8.96 -15.51
N LYS A 60 -10.68 -8.34 -15.36
CA LYS A 60 -11.25 -7.43 -16.38
C LYS A 60 -10.30 -6.24 -16.62
N LEU A 61 -9.89 -5.52 -15.57
CA LEU A 61 -8.93 -4.41 -15.71
C LEU A 61 -7.61 -4.88 -16.33
N TYR A 62 -7.11 -6.05 -15.94
CA TYR A 62 -5.90 -6.61 -16.54
C TYR A 62 -6.06 -6.91 -18.04
N SER A 63 -7.26 -7.30 -18.50
CA SER A 63 -7.53 -7.46 -19.93
C SER A 63 -7.42 -6.14 -20.69
N TYR A 64 -7.87 -5.03 -20.11
CA TYR A 64 -7.67 -3.69 -20.68
C TYR A 64 -6.18 -3.33 -20.80
N TYR A 65 -5.40 -3.64 -19.76
CA TYR A 65 -3.95 -3.44 -19.80
C TYR A 65 -3.30 -4.24 -20.94
N LYS A 66 -3.68 -5.51 -21.13
CA LYS A 66 -3.18 -6.33 -22.23
C LYS A 66 -3.55 -5.78 -23.61
N CYS A 67 -4.65 -5.06 -23.73
CA CYS A 67 -5.07 -4.35 -24.95
C CYS A 67 -4.42 -2.96 -25.11
N GLY A 68 -3.40 -2.64 -24.32
CA GLY A 68 -2.66 -1.37 -24.39
C GLY A 68 -3.35 -0.17 -23.77
N LYS A 69 -4.46 -0.37 -23.06
CA LYS A 69 -5.11 0.70 -22.27
C LYS A 69 -4.28 0.99 -21.03
N LYS A 70 -4.24 2.25 -20.60
CA LYS A 70 -3.37 2.69 -19.50
C LYS A 70 -4.18 3.05 -18.26
N GLN A 71 -3.97 2.28 -17.18
CA GLN A 71 -4.42 2.62 -15.84
C GLN A 71 -3.23 2.63 -14.89
N VAL A 72 -3.16 3.64 -14.05
CA VAL A 72 -2.24 3.75 -12.92
C VAL A 72 -3.05 3.77 -11.64
N VAL A 73 -2.68 2.94 -10.68
CA VAL A 73 -3.31 2.92 -9.35
C VAL A 73 -2.50 3.83 -8.42
N ALA A 74 -3.20 4.72 -7.72
CA ALA A 74 -2.58 5.72 -6.84
C ALA A 74 -2.09 5.10 -5.52
N GLU A 75 -1.20 4.10 -5.60
CA GLU A 75 -0.55 3.50 -4.44
C GLU A 75 0.60 4.41 -3.98
N GLN A 76 0.28 5.36 -3.08
CA GLN A 76 1.16 6.44 -2.70
C GLN A 76 2.26 6.05 -1.71
N TYR A 77 2.10 4.97 -0.93
CA TYR A 77 3.07 4.64 0.14
C TYR A 77 4.49 4.40 -0.36
N ARG A 78 4.62 3.79 -1.53
CA ARG A 78 5.93 3.58 -2.16
C ARG A 78 6.59 4.87 -2.66
N GLU A 79 5.81 5.92 -2.83
CA GLU A 79 6.25 7.22 -3.34
C GLU A 79 6.62 8.21 -2.21
N TYR A 80 6.36 7.87 -0.95
CA TYR A 80 6.79 8.71 0.16
C TYR A 80 8.31 8.81 0.20
N PRO A 81 8.88 10.02 0.41
CA PRO A 81 10.32 10.26 0.29
C PRO A 81 11.19 9.33 1.12
N ASN A 82 10.82 9.07 2.38
CA ASN A 82 11.53 8.15 3.27
C ASN A 82 11.45 6.70 2.78
N ILE A 83 10.28 6.22 2.34
CA ILE A 83 10.12 4.87 1.77
C ILE A 83 10.91 4.72 0.48
N LYS A 84 10.87 5.74 -0.40
CA LYS A 84 11.67 5.77 -1.62
C LYS A 84 13.17 5.72 -1.35
N ALA A 85 13.65 6.47 -0.36
CA ALA A 85 15.04 6.44 0.06
C ALA A 85 15.44 5.05 0.58
N SER A 86 14.63 4.47 1.46
CA SER A 86 14.82 3.11 1.99
C SER A 86 14.86 2.06 0.88
N LEU A 87 13.91 2.09 -0.04
CA LEU A 87 13.88 1.17 -1.19
C LEU A 87 15.11 1.34 -2.09
N LYS A 88 15.56 2.58 -2.30
CA LYS A 88 16.77 2.85 -3.08
C LYS A 88 18.00 2.23 -2.42
N LEU A 89 18.23 2.46 -1.14
CA LEU A 89 19.37 1.89 -0.40
C LEU A 89 19.37 0.35 -0.43
N ILE A 90 18.19 -0.27 -0.24
CA ILE A 90 18.05 -1.72 -0.30
C ILE A 90 18.34 -2.25 -1.71
N ASN A 91 17.85 -1.58 -2.75
CA ASN A 91 18.09 -1.97 -4.15
C ASN A 91 19.54 -1.76 -4.58
N GLU A 92 20.26 -0.85 -3.95
CA GLU A 92 21.70 -0.66 -4.10
C GLU A 92 22.52 -1.72 -3.35
N GLY A 93 21.86 -2.60 -2.58
CA GLY A 93 22.47 -3.75 -1.93
C GLY A 93 23.16 -3.46 -0.60
N ILE A 94 22.90 -2.32 0.04
CA ILE A 94 23.61 -1.91 1.27
C ILE A 94 23.48 -2.93 2.41
N ILE A 95 22.33 -3.59 2.52
CA ILE A 95 22.08 -4.66 3.50
C ILE A 95 22.24 -6.07 2.92
N GLY A 96 22.70 -6.18 1.67
CA GLY A 96 22.80 -7.45 0.94
C GLY A 96 21.45 -8.04 0.55
N ASP A 97 21.42 -9.34 0.26
CA ASP A 97 20.18 -10.04 -0.13
C ASP A 97 19.15 -10.02 1.00
N VAL A 98 17.97 -9.45 0.70
CA VAL A 98 16.88 -9.33 1.66
C VAL A 98 16.24 -10.69 1.91
N SER A 99 16.07 -11.05 3.17
CA SER A 99 15.44 -12.29 3.63
C SER A 99 14.08 -12.09 4.26
N CYS A 100 13.88 -11.02 5.00
CA CYS A 100 12.60 -10.78 5.65
C CYS A 100 12.25 -9.29 5.82
N ALA A 101 10.95 -9.03 5.99
CA ALA A 101 10.43 -7.70 6.29
C ALA A 101 9.32 -7.77 7.35
N ASN A 102 9.30 -6.80 8.26
CA ASN A 102 8.18 -6.56 9.16
C ASN A 102 7.58 -5.19 8.83
N VAL A 103 6.29 -5.17 8.47
CA VAL A 103 5.58 -3.96 8.07
C VAL A 103 4.39 -3.73 8.99
N SER A 104 4.49 -2.69 9.81
CA SER A 104 3.44 -2.20 10.70
C SER A 104 3.22 -0.70 10.44
N LEU A 105 2.76 -0.36 9.22
CA LEU A 105 2.83 1.01 8.72
C LEU A 105 1.57 1.44 7.97
N ALA A 106 0.89 0.51 7.32
CA ALA A 106 -0.28 0.80 6.48
C ALA A 106 -1.24 -0.40 6.44
N HIS A 107 -2.54 -0.11 6.25
CA HIS A 107 -3.55 -1.15 6.23
C HIS A 107 -3.51 -2.02 4.96
N GLU A 108 -3.91 -3.28 5.10
CA GLU A 108 -4.25 -4.24 4.05
C GLU A 108 -3.33 -4.15 2.81
N TYR A 109 -3.90 -3.81 1.64
CA TYR A 109 -3.20 -3.78 0.35
C TYR A 109 -2.00 -2.82 0.32
N HIS A 110 -2.02 -1.73 1.07
CA HIS A 110 -0.88 -0.83 1.20
C HIS A 110 0.30 -1.51 1.92
N GLY A 111 0.01 -2.21 3.03
CA GLY A 111 1.03 -2.99 3.75
C GLY A 111 1.61 -4.10 2.88
N ILE A 112 0.75 -4.81 2.14
CA ILE A 112 1.18 -5.87 1.20
C ILE A 112 2.01 -5.29 0.04
N SER A 113 1.64 -4.12 -0.48
CA SER A 113 2.42 -3.41 -1.50
C SER A 113 3.84 -3.12 -1.02
N LEU A 114 4.00 -2.65 0.22
CA LEU A 114 5.29 -2.39 0.84
C LEU A 114 6.10 -3.68 1.08
N ILE A 115 5.48 -4.73 1.63
CA ILE A 115 6.12 -6.05 1.81
C ILE A 115 6.73 -6.52 0.48
N ARG A 116 5.93 -6.51 -0.59
CA ARG A 116 6.39 -6.95 -1.91
C ARG A 116 7.53 -6.08 -2.45
N ALA A 117 7.46 -4.77 -2.23
CA ALA A 117 8.49 -3.84 -2.68
C ALA A 117 9.82 -4.07 -1.94
N PHE A 118 9.79 -4.16 -0.61
CA PHE A 118 11.00 -4.34 0.20
C PHE A 118 11.63 -5.73 0.04
N LEU A 119 10.83 -6.78 -0.12
CA LEU A 119 11.33 -8.13 -0.38
C LEU A 119 11.73 -8.36 -1.84
N GLY A 120 11.37 -7.45 -2.76
CA GLY A 120 11.60 -7.65 -4.19
C GLY A 120 10.83 -8.86 -4.76
N VAL A 121 9.62 -9.11 -4.22
CA VAL A 121 8.77 -10.23 -4.66
C VAL A 121 8.30 -10.02 -6.10
N LYS A 122 8.54 -11.01 -6.95
CA LYS A 122 8.18 -10.97 -8.36
C LYS A 122 6.67 -11.18 -8.56
N PRO A 123 6.07 -10.59 -9.60
CA PRO A 123 4.70 -10.92 -9.99
C PRO A 123 4.55 -12.43 -10.24
N GLY A 124 3.49 -13.02 -9.66
CA GLY A 124 3.21 -14.46 -9.83
C GLY A 124 3.94 -15.39 -8.86
N GLU A 125 4.85 -14.88 -8.03
CA GLU A 125 5.49 -15.68 -6.97
C GLU A 125 4.43 -16.18 -5.97
N LYS A 126 4.45 -17.47 -5.70
CA LYS A 126 3.52 -18.11 -4.77
C LYS A 126 3.92 -17.82 -3.32
N TYR A 127 2.92 -17.81 -2.46
CA TYR A 127 3.12 -17.60 -1.03
C TYR A 127 2.02 -18.27 -0.21
N VAL A 128 2.32 -18.54 1.04
CA VAL A 128 1.36 -18.99 2.05
C VAL A 128 1.12 -17.83 3.02
N VAL A 129 -0.15 -17.61 3.38
CA VAL A 129 -0.55 -16.58 4.36
C VAL A 129 -1.21 -17.24 5.54
N SER A 130 -0.74 -16.88 6.75
CA SER A 130 -1.41 -17.15 8.00
C SER A 130 -1.78 -15.82 8.66
N ALA A 131 -3.06 -15.58 8.90
CA ALA A 131 -3.53 -14.30 9.41
C ALA A 131 -4.56 -14.46 10.52
N LYS A 132 -4.55 -13.52 11.48
CA LYS A 132 -5.53 -13.45 12.54
C LYS A 132 -5.82 -12.00 12.92
N THR A 133 -7.10 -11.73 13.22
CA THR A 133 -7.53 -10.45 13.75
C THR A 133 -7.84 -10.60 15.24
N TYR A 134 -7.32 -9.66 16.02
CA TYR A 134 -7.56 -9.53 17.44
C TYR A 134 -8.29 -8.23 17.73
N GLU A 135 -8.90 -8.14 18.90
CA GLU A 135 -9.47 -6.89 19.39
C GLU A 135 -8.87 -6.57 20.76
N PHE A 136 -8.37 -5.34 20.89
CA PHE A 136 -7.74 -4.85 22.11
C PHE A 136 -8.39 -3.56 22.59
N PRO A 137 -8.56 -3.37 23.91
CA PRO A 137 -8.97 -2.09 24.46
C PRO A 137 -7.90 -1.04 24.19
N THR A 138 -8.30 0.10 23.65
CA THR A 138 -7.39 1.21 23.33
C THR A 138 -8.05 2.53 23.68
N THR A 139 -7.33 3.41 24.35
CA THR A 139 -7.79 4.78 24.59
C THR A 139 -7.90 5.51 23.27
N GLN A 140 -9.09 6.01 22.95
CA GLN A 140 -9.31 6.81 21.77
C GLN A 140 -8.73 8.21 21.94
N THR A 141 -7.98 8.68 20.96
CA THR A 141 -7.35 10.00 20.97
C THR A 141 -7.79 10.84 19.78
N LEU A 142 -7.59 10.37 18.56
CA LEU A 142 -7.90 11.07 17.33
C LEU A 142 -8.59 10.14 16.33
N THR A 143 -9.56 10.71 15.60
CA THR A 143 -10.10 10.13 14.38
C THR A 143 -9.78 11.04 13.19
N ARG A 144 -10.35 10.77 12.04
CA ARG A 144 -10.24 11.67 10.88
C ARG A 144 -10.86 13.05 11.15
N TYR A 145 -11.87 13.10 12.01
CA TYR A 145 -12.72 14.27 12.19
C TYR A 145 -12.73 14.79 13.63
N ASP A 146 -12.45 13.92 14.61
CA ASP A 146 -12.65 14.20 16.03
C ASP A 146 -11.39 14.01 16.84
N LYS A 147 -11.28 14.79 17.92
CA LYS A 147 -10.30 14.63 18.99
C LYS A 147 -11.03 14.31 20.28
N PHE A 148 -10.61 13.25 20.96
CA PHE A 148 -11.14 12.83 22.25
C PHE A 148 -10.14 13.12 23.36
N THR A 149 -10.64 13.71 24.45
CA THR A 149 -9.83 14.09 25.64
C THR A 149 -10.37 13.53 26.95
N ASP A 150 -11.45 12.75 26.87
CA ASP A 150 -12.18 12.20 28.01
C ASP A 150 -11.66 10.82 28.47
N GLY A 151 -10.59 10.32 27.84
CA GLY A 151 -10.00 9.03 28.22
C GLY A 151 -10.83 7.80 27.86
N ARG A 152 -11.85 7.96 26.97
CA ARG A 152 -12.70 6.84 26.57
C ARG A 152 -11.91 5.69 25.96
N ILE A 153 -12.32 4.47 26.31
CA ILE A 153 -11.73 3.23 25.78
C ILE A 153 -12.70 2.57 24.80
N ALA A 154 -12.17 2.08 23.69
CA ALA A 154 -12.91 1.26 22.73
C ALA A 154 -12.09 0.05 22.28
N GLY A 155 -12.78 -1.02 21.89
CA GLY A 155 -12.17 -2.16 21.22
C GLY A 155 -11.64 -1.74 19.83
N LYS A 156 -10.38 -2.03 19.55
CA LYS A 156 -9.74 -1.77 18.26
C LYS A 156 -9.20 -3.05 17.66
N LYS A 157 -9.50 -3.25 16.39
CA LYS A 157 -9.06 -4.43 15.65
C LYS A 157 -7.60 -4.26 15.21
N ARG A 158 -6.81 -5.31 15.46
CA ARG A 158 -5.44 -5.44 15.00
C ARG A 158 -5.32 -6.70 14.16
N CYS A 159 -4.87 -6.55 12.93
CA CYS A 159 -4.62 -7.66 12.02
C CYS A 159 -3.14 -8.01 12.06
N VAL A 160 -2.84 -9.27 12.28
CA VAL A 160 -1.48 -9.83 12.25
C VAL A 160 -1.44 -10.93 11.21
N ALA A 161 -0.42 -10.92 10.35
CA ALA A 161 -0.25 -11.94 9.33
C ALA A 161 1.22 -12.29 9.12
N THR A 162 1.46 -13.53 8.72
CA THR A 162 2.76 -14.01 8.23
C THR A 162 2.60 -14.42 6.78
N PHE A 163 3.57 -14.02 5.96
CA PHE A 163 3.69 -14.38 4.54
C PHE A 163 4.96 -15.18 4.34
N GLU A 164 4.84 -16.38 3.81
CA GLU A 164 5.96 -17.25 3.47
C GLU A 164 6.01 -17.41 1.96
N PHE A 165 7.03 -16.85 1.31
CA PHE A 165 7.17 -16.84 -0.14
C PHE A 165 7.95 -18.07 -0.64
N GLU A 166 7.66 -18.51 -1.87
CA GLU A 166 8.33 -19.65 -2.52
C GLU A 166 9.86 -19.47 -2.61
N SER A 167 10.33 -18.22 -2.69
CA SER A 167 11.76 -17.85 -2.64
C SER A 167 12.42 -18.07 -1.27
N GLY A 168 11.68 -18.49 -0.24
CA GLY A 168 12.15 -18.61 1.14
C GLY A 168 12.13 -17.30 1.92
N LYS A 169 11.72 -16.20 1.31
CA LYS A 169 11.55 -14.92 2.00
C LYS A 169 10.31 -14.94 2.88
N VAL A 170 10.35 -14.21 4.00
CA VAL A 170 9.26 -14.15 4.97
C VAL A 170 8.89 -12.70 5.25
N ALA A 171 7.60 -12.43 5.44
CA ALA A 171 7.16 -11.14 5.97
C ALA A 171 6.19 -11.29 7.13
N TRP A 172 6.26 -10.33 8.03
CA TRP A 172 5.28 -10.10 9.07
C TRP A 172 4.53 -8.80 8.80
N TYR A 173 3.23 -8.90 8.87
CA TYR A 173 2.33 -7.76 8.79
C TYR A 173 1.61 -7.61 10.12
N ASP A 174 1.55 -6.40 10.62
CA ASP A 174 0.90 -6.10 11.87
C ASP A 174 0.33 -4.67 11.80
N PHE A 175 -0.98 -4.54 11.85
CA PHE A 175 -1.60 -3.24 11.69
C PHE A 175 -2.86 -3.05 12.53
N ASP A 176 -2.90 -1.91 13.18
CA ASP A 176 -4.01 -1.35 13.93
C ASP A 176 -4.37 0.03 13.35
N SER A 177 -5.63 0.26 13.04
CA SER A 177 -6.09 1.52 12.44
C SER A 177 -5.76 2.78 13.26
N GLU A 178 -5.53 2.63 14.57
CA GLU A 178 -5.11 3.73 15.44
C GLU A 178 -3.72 4.26 15.07
N GLN A 179 -2.86 3.44 14.44
CA GLN A 179 -1.53 3.86 13.99
C GLN A 179 -1.54 5.03 13.01
N TYR A 180 -2.65 5.26 12.33
CA TYR A 180 -2.76 6.42 11.44
C TYR A 180 -2.81 7.77 12.14
N ARG A 181 -3.33 7.82 13.36
CA ARG A 181 -3.64 9.10 14.00
C ARG A 181 -3.31 9.16 15.47
N SER A 182 -3.31 8.03 16.16
CA SER A 182 -3.09 8.02 17.60
C SER A 182 -1.62 8.33 17.95
N PRO A 183 -1.36 9.29 18.85
CA PRO A 183 0.00 9.61 19.27
C PRO A 183 0.66 8.48 20.08
N ILE A 184 -0.14 7.53 20.59
CA ILE A 184 0.33 6.38 21.39
C ILE A 184 0.54 5.11 20.55
N ARG A 185 0.36 5.20 19.23
CA ARG A 185 0.64 4.11 18.28
C ARG A 185 1.61 4.59 17.22
N LYS A 186 2.69 3.87 17.03
CA LYS A 186 3.73 4.22 16.05
C LYS A 186 3.72 3.22 14.90
N ASN A 187 4.00 3.74 13.71
CA ASN A 187 4.32 2.93 12.58
C ASN A 187 5.73 2.38 12.72
N THR A 188 5.96 1.17 12.26
CA THR A 188 7.29 0.55 12.24
C THR A 188 7.53 -0.18 10.94
N LEU A 189 8.77 -0.12 10.48
CA LEU A 189 9.27 -0.84 9.32
C LEU A 189 10.61 -1.47 9.68
N LYS A 190 10.74 -2.78 9.48
CA LYS A 190 12.01 -3.46 9.62
C LYS A 190 12.24 -4.34 8.40
N VAL A 191 13.43 -4.24 7.79
CA VAL A 191 13.86 -5.08 6.67
C VAL A 191 15.23 -5.63 6.97
N GLN A 192 15.39 -6.95 6.83
CA GLN A 192 16.67 -7.61 7.12
C GLN A 192 17.24 -8.27 5.86
N GLY A 193 18.53 -8.11 5.68
CA GLY A 193 19.33 -8.76 4.67
C GLY A 193 20.57 -9.42 5.28
N VAL A 194 21.35 -10.09 4.45
CA VAL A 194 22.53 -10.88 4.92
C VAL A 194 23.66 -10.01 5.46
N ARG A 195 23.69 -8.72 5.15
CA ARG A 195 24.77 -7.80 5.59
C ARG A 195 24.28 -6.66 6.47
N GLY A 196 23.01 -6.65 6.83
CA GLY A 196 22.48 -5.56 7.65
C GLY A 196 20.97 -5.57 7.75
N GLU A 197 20.46 -4.53 8.36
CA GLU A 197 19.02 -4.30 8.50
C GLU A 197 18.66 -2.81 8.41
N LEU A 198 17.46 -2.55 7.96
CA LEU A 198 16.81 -1.25 8.03
C LEU A 198 15.76 -1.31 9.13
N ILE A 199 15.77 -0.35 10.05
CA ILE A 199 14.74 -0.16 11.07
C ILE A 199 14.26 1.27 10.98
N ASP A 200 13.00 1.45 10.57
CA ASP A 200 12.36 2.74 10.31
C ASP A 200 13.19 3.58 9.32
N GLU A 201 13.95 4.55 9.78
CA GLU A 201 14.79 5.43 8.95
C GLU A 201 16.29 5.21 9.16
N CYS A 202 16.68 4.20 9.96
CA CYS A 202 18.08 3.86 10.25
C CYS A 202 18.50 2.60 9.52
N VAL A 203 19.70 2.60 8.96
CA VAL A 203 20.30 1.42 8.30
C VAL A 203 21.55 1.01 9.03
N TYR A 204 21.57 -0.21 9.53
CA TYR A 204 22.72 -0.85 10.17
C TYR A 204 23.28 -1.86 9.19
N TYR A 205 24.56 -1.74 8.82
CA TYR A 205 25.15 -2.61 7.82
C TYR A 205 26.65 -2.87 8.08
N LEU A 206 27.17 -3.94 7.51
CA LEU A 206 28.59 -4.27 7.56
C LEU A 206 29.31 -3.68 6.35
N ASP A 207 30.42 -2.97 6.59
CA ASP A 207 31.33 -2.52 5.56
C ASP A 207 32.19 -3.68 4.99
N GLU A 208 33.16 -3.36 4.14
CA GLU A 208 34.08 -4.34 3.53
C GLU A 208 34.95 -5.09 4.56
N ASN A 209 35.20 -4.48 5.70
CA ASN A 209 36.01 -5.07 6.80
C ASN A 209 35.14 -5.85 7.80
N ASN A 210 33.82 -5.90 7.60
CA ASN A 210 32.79 -6.39 8.52
C ASN A 210 32.66 -5.53 9.79
N ASP A 211 33.01 -4.26 9.72
CA ASP A 211 32.71 -3.30 10.78
C ASP A 211 31.29 -2.80 10.62
N CYS A 212 30.57 -2.69 11.76
CA CYS A 212 29.16 -2.22 11.74
C CYS A 212 29.12 -0.70 11.58
N LEU A 213 28.36 -0.26 10.58
CA LEU A 213 28.08 1.15 10.31
C LEU A 213 26.59 1.45 10.50
N LEU A 214 26.28 2.73 10.79
CA LEU A 214 24.93 3.29 10.90
C LEU A 214 24.77 4.40 9.88
#